data_6c44ca41372bf50b8a05c3627f5049df
#
_entry.id   6c44ca41372bf50b8a05c3627f5049df
#
_cell.length_a   1.000
_cell.length_b   1.000
_cell.length_c   1.000
_cell.angle_alpha   90.00
_cell.angle_beta   90.00
_cell.angle_gamma   90.00
#
_symmetry.space_group_name_H-M   'P 1'
#
loop_
_entity.id
_entity.type
_entity.pdbx_description
1 polymer ?
#
loop_
_entity_poly.entity_id
_entity_poly.type
_entity_poly.pdbx_seq_one_letter_code
_entity_poly.pdbx_strand_id
1 'polypeptide(L)'
;HEIILQIGNKDDMGAKTKDGQLAAEILDEYMRDFQRCNPTLRVFSAHLHMDEATPHLHIDFIPYTTGSKRGLETRASLKKALAELGFKGGTRSETERNQWVAAEKERLAEIMLQHGIGWEKKGTHEKHLSVLDFEKQERQKEVAELEQTIPAVKRN
;
A
#
# COMPACT_ATOMS: atom_id res chain seq x y z
N HIS A 1 -9.99 -14.22 7.68
CA HIS A 1 -9.83 -12.80 7.33
C HIS A 1 -9.01 -12.66 6.05
N GLU A 2 -9.36 -11.66 5.27
CA GLU A 2 -8.68 -11.34 4.01
C GLU A 2 -8.35 -9.85 3.96
N ILE A 3 -7.17 -9.53 3.43
CA ILE A 3 -6.82 -8.19 2.99
C ILE A 3 -6.56 -8.22 1.48
N ILE A 4 -7.09 -7.24 0.77
CA ILE A 4 -6.93 -7.08 -0.67
C ILE A 4 -6.20 -5.77 -0.93
N LEU A 5 -5.11 -5.83 -1.70
CA LEU A 5 -4.30 -4.67 -2.05
C LEU A 5 -4.22 -4.49 -3.56
N GLN A 6 -4.39 -3.25 -3.97
CA GLN A 6 -4.30 -2.83 -5.37
C GLN A 6 -3.57 -1.49 -5.45
N ILE A 7 -2.72 -1.34 -6.44
CA ILE A 7 -2.03 -0.09 -6.73
C ILE A 7 -2.62 0.50 -8.00
N GLY A 8 -3.19 1.72 -7.90
CA GLY A 8 -3.79 2.40 -9.04
C GLY A 8 -5.06 1.74 -9.56
N ASN A 9 -5.32 1.93 -10.85
CA ASN A 9 -6.47 1.38 -11.57
C ASN A 9 -6.06 0.88 -12.96
N LYS A 10 -7.02 0.38 -13.74
CA LYS A 10 -6.77 -0.16 -15.08
C LYS A 10 -6.19 0.83 -16.08
N ASP A 11 -6.39 2.12 -15.88
CA ASP A 11 -5.97 3.17 -16.80
C ASP A 11 -4.50 3.55 -16.60
N ASP A 12 -4.00 3.47 -15.34
CA ASP A 12 -2.62 3.81 -14.98
C ASP A 12 -1.75 2.58 -14.67
N MET A 13 -2.33 1.51 -14.13
CA MET A 13 -1.63 0.30 -13.66
C MET A 13 -2.23 -0.99 -14.24
N GLY A 14 -2.59 -0.99 -15.51
CA GLY A 14 -3.14 -2.18 -16.17
C GLY A 14 -2.20 -3.38 -16.10
N ALA A 15 -2.72 -4.58 -15.81
CA ALA A 15 -1.93 -5.80 -15.57
C ALA A 15 -0.98 -6.17 -16.72
N LYS A 16 -1.29 -5.80 -17.95
CA LYS A 16 -0.48 -6.09 -19.14
C LYS A 16 0.50 -4.96 -19.50
N THR A 17 0.52 -3.87 -18.75
CA THR A 17 1.42 -2.73 -18.98
C THR A 17 2.71 -2.87 -18.19
N LYS A 18 3.73 -2.06 -18.52
CA LYS A 18 4.97 -1.99 -17.72
C LYS A 18 4.70 -1.51 -16.30
N ASP A 19 3.81 -0.55 -16.13
CA ASP A 19 3.41 -0.04 -14.81
C ASP A 19 2.63 -1.09 -14.02
N GLY A 20 1.82 -1.90 -14.67
CA GLY A 20 1.16 -3.06 -14.08
C GLY A 20 2.15 -4.13 -13.61
N GLN A 21 3.21 -4.40 -14.39
CA GLN A 21 4.28 -5.30 -13.97
C GLN A 21 5.05 -4.75 -12.76
N LEU A 22 5.33 -3.46 -12.73
CA LEU A 22 5.95 -2.81 -11.57
C LEU A 22 5.05 -2.89 -10.34
N ALA A 23 3.75 -2.66 -10.49
CA ALA A 23 2.78 -2.83 -9.41
C ALA A 23 2.77 -4.26 -8.87
N ALA A 24 2.86 -5.27 -9.75
CA ALA A 24 2.96 -6.67 -9.36
C ALA A 24 4.23 -6.97 -8.55
N GLU A 25 5.37 -6.42 -8.93
CA GLU A 25 6.64 -6.56 -8.20
C GLU A 25 6.56 -5.92 -6.81
N ILE A 26 5.94 -4.76 -6.70
CA ILE A 26 5.74 -4.05 -5.42
C ILE A 26 4.81 -4.86 -4.51
N LEU A 27 3.72 -5.38 -5.03
CA LEU A 27 2.79 -6.22 -4.27
C LEU A 27 3.44 -7.53 -3.82
N ASP A 28 4.29 -8.14 -4.65
CA ASP A 28 5.06 -9.34 -4.29
C ASP A 28 6.04 -9.05 -3.14
N GLU A 29 6.76 -7.95 -3.20
CA GLU A 29 7.66 -7.50 -2.13
C GLU A 29 6.92 -7.24 -0.82
N TYR A 30 5.76 -6.59 -0.87
CA TYR A 30 4.89 -6.39 0.27
C TYR A 30 4.44 -7.73 0.88
N MET A 31 4.00 -8.66 0.05
CA MET A 31 3.55 -9.99 0.47
C MET A 31 4.65 -10.77 1.20
N ARG A 32 5.88 -10.74 0.69
CA ARG A 32 7.01 -11.48 1.30
C ARG A 32 7.33 -11.00 2.71
N ASP A 33 7.11 -9.74 2.99
CA ASP A 33 7.38 -9.13 4.29
C ASP A 33 6.18 -9.14 5.24
N PHE A 34 4.99 -9.43 4.73
CA PHE A 34 3.74 -9.36 5.50
C PHE A 34 3.75 -10.20 6.76
N GLN A 35 4.18 -11.48 6.66
CA GLN A 35 4.19 -12.39 7.80
C GLN A 35 5.19 -11.96 8.88
N ARG A 36 6.34 -11.45 8.48
CA ARG A 36 7.37 -10.93 9.39
C ARG A 36 6.88 -9.70 10.15
N CYS A 37 6.20 -8.80 9.47
CA CYS A 37 5.66 -7.58 10.07
C CYS A 37 4.41 -7.84 10.91
N ASN A 38 3.70 -8.92 10.64
CA ASN A 38 2.44 -9.28 11.30
C ASN A 38 2.49 -10.71 11.86
N PRO A 39 3.32 -10.98 12.88
CA PRO A 39 3.52 -12.35 13.38
C PRO A 39 2.29 -12.96 14.03
N THR A 40 1.32 -12.17 14.49
CA THR A 40 0.07 -12.65 15.08
C THR A 40 -1.04 -12.91 14.05
N LEU A 41 -0.77 -12.60 12.77
CA LEU A 41 -1.66 -12.86 11.65
C LEU A 41 -1.07 -14.01 10.83
N ARG A 42 -1.55 -15.23 11.07
CA ARG A 42 -1.03 -16.42 10.38
C ARG A 42 -1.54 -16.48 8.95
N VAL A 43 -0.68 -16.21 8.00
CA VAL A 43 -1.01 -16.33 6.57
C VAL A 43 -1.10 -17.80 6.17
N PHE A 44 -2.19 -18.18 5.54
CA PHE A 44 -2.37 -19.52 4.98
C PHE A 44 -2.55 -19.50 3.47
N SER A 45 -2.83 -18.36 2.87
CA SER A 45 -2.99 -18.20 1.43
C SER A 45 -2.62 -16.77 1.02
N ALA A 46 -1.88 -16.65 -0.07
CA ALA A 46 -1.58 -15.37 -0.68
C ALA A 46 -1.54 -15.54 -2.20
N HIS A 47 -2.35 -14.76 -2.92
CA HIS A 47 -2.46 -14.85 -4.37
C HIS A 47 -2.35 -13.48 -5.02
N LEU A 48 -1.46 -13.38 -5.98
CA LEU A 48 -1.37 -12.22 -6.87
C LEU A 48 -2.15 -12.51 -8.15
N HIS A 49 -3.25 -11.79 -8.32
CA HIS A 49 -4.11 -11.93 -9.50
C HIS A 49 -3.64 -10.97 -10.59
N MET A 50 -3.24 -11.54 -11.74
CA MET A 50 -2.78 -10.80 -12.93
C MET A 50 -3.73 -10.96 -14.12
N ASP A 51 -4.78 -11.74 -13.98
CA ASP A 51 -5.79 -12.06 -15.00
C ASP A 51 -6.91 -11.03 -15.08
N GLU A 52 -6.97 -10.11 -14.15
CA GLU A 52 -7.91 -8.99 -14.12
C GLU A 52 -7.29 -7.71 -14.71
N ALA A 53 -8.08 -6.66 -14.83
CA ALA A 53 -7.66 -5.40 -15.43
C ALA A 53 -6.49 -4.73 -14.69
N THR A 54 -6.37 -4.93 -13.39
CA THR A 54 -5.31 -4.38 -12.54
C THR A 54 -4.78 -5.48 -11.60
N PRO A 55 -3.47 -5.54 -11.33
CA PRO A 55 -2.94 -6.50 -10.37
C PRO A 55 -3.56 -6.34 -8.98
N HIS A 56 -3.99 -7.46 -8.39
CA HIS A 56 -4.54 -7.51 -7.04
C HIS A 56 -3.81 -8.55 -6.22
N LEU A 57 -3.43 -8.18 -5.01
CA LEU A 57 -2.90 -9.13 -4.02
C LEU A 57 -3.98 -9.46 -3.00
N HIS A 58 -4.29 -10.74 -2.87
CA HIS A 58 -5.17 -11.26 -1.83
C HIS A 58 -4.34 -12.01 -0.81
N ILE A 59 -4.42 -11.61 0.44
CA ILE A 59 -3.77 -12.30 1.57
C ILE A 59 -4.85 -12.75 2.54
N ASP A 60 -4.94 -14.06 2.74
CA ASP A 60 -5.84 -14.69 3.71
C ASP A 60 -5.06 -15.11 4.95
N PHE A 61 -5.55 -14.72 6.10
CA PHE A 61 -4.87 -14.96 7.36
C PHE A 61 -5.84 -15.31 8.50
N ILE A 62 -5.31 -15.99 9.51
CA ILE A 62 -5.99 -16.24 10.76
C ILE A 62 -5.32 -15.40 11.84
N PRO A 63 -6.04 -14.43 12.44
CA PRO A 63 -5.52 -13.72 13.60
C PRO A 63 -5.58 -14.63 14.82
N TYR A 64 -4.49 -14.71 15.56
CA TYR A 64 -4.46 -15.52 16.77
C TYR A 64 -3.80 -14.78 17.93
N THR A 65 -4.20 -15.16 19.13
CA THR A 65 -3.60 -14.70 20.38
C THR A 65 -3.36 -15.89 21.30
N THR A 66 -2.36 -15.78 22.15
CA THR A 66 -1.99 -16.80 23.14
C THR A 66 -2.18 -16.26 24.55
N GLY A 67 -2.11 -17.12 25.56
CA GLY A 67 -2.23 -16.71 26.97
C GLY A 67 -3.65 -16.38 27.40
N SER A 68 -4.67 -16.92 26.75
CA SER A 68 -6.05 -16.75 27.18
C SER A 68 -6.29 -17.45 28.53
N LYS A 69 -6.90 -16.71 29.48
CA LYS A 69 -7.26 -17.22 30.81
C LYS A 69 -8.53 -18.06 30.84
N ARG A 70 -9.31 -18.04 29.75
CA ARG A 70 -10.59 -18.77 29.63
C ARG A 70 -10.61 -19.57 28.35
N GLY A 71 -10.94 -20.87 28.44
CA GLY A 71 -11.01 -21.76 27.31
C GLY A 71 -9.64 -22.17 26.79
N LEU A 72 -9.49 -22.23 25.47
CA LEU A 72 -8.23 -22.60 24.82
C LEU A 72 -7.18 -21.48 25.01
N GLU A 73 -5.95 -21.87 25.24
CA GLU A 73 -4.82 -20.95 25.37
C GLU A 73 -4.64 -20.09 24.11
N THR A 74 -4.73 -20.73 22.94
CA THR A 74 -4.68 -20.07 21.63
C THR A 74 -6.09 -19.83 21.11
N ARG A 75 -6.38 -18.59 20.72
CA ARG A 75 -7.70 -18.18 20.19
C ARG A 75 -7.58 -17.36 18.94
N ALA A 76 -8.59 -17.46 18.08
CA ALA A 76 -8.77 -16.52 16.98
C ALA A 76 -9.40 -15.22 17.51
N SER A 77 -8.68 -14.11 17.37
CA SER A 77 -9.17 -12.78 17.75
C SER A 77 -8.39 -11.71 17.01
N LEU A 78 -9.03 -11.04 16.07
CA LEU A 78 -8.41 -9.94 15.32
C LEU A 78 -8.04 -8.78 16.25
N LYS A 79 -8.95 -8.36 17.10
CA LYS A 79 -8.72 -7.26 18.06
C LYS A 79 -7.49 -7.51 18.93
N LYS A 80 -7.39 -8.69 19.55
CA LYS A 80 -6.26 -9.05 20.43
C LYS A 80 -4.98 -9.26 19.66
N ALA A 81 -5.05 -9.89 18.48
CA ALA A 81 -3.89 -10.08 17.61
C ALA A 81 -3.29 -8.73 17.19
N LEU A 82 -4.11 -7.76 16.83
CA LEU A 82 -3.67 -6.41 16.47
C LEU A 82 -3.17 -5.62 17.69
N ALA A 83 -3.77 -5.81 18.85
CA ALA A 83 -3.28 -5.20 20.10
C ALA A 83 -1.87 -5.68 20.46
N GLU A 84 -1.55 -6.96 20.24
CA GLU A 84 -0.20 -7.51 20.42
C GLU A 84 0.82 -6.88 19.46
N LEU A 85 0.37 -6.42 18.28
CA LEU A 85 1.19 -5.67 17.30
C LEU A 85 1.36 -4.19 17.67
N GLY A 86 0.72 -3.72 18.74
CA GLY A 86 0.79 -2.34 19.20
C GLY A 86 -0.39 -1.44 18.81
N PHE A 87 -1.42 -1.97 18.16
CA PHE A 87 -2.60 -1.21 17.77
C PHE A 87 -3.65 -1.25 18.88
N LYS A 88 -3.84 -0.15 19.56
CA LYS A 88 -4.82 0.00 20.64
C LYS A 88 -5.95 0.92 20.16
N GLY A 89 -7.14 0.35 19.95
CA GLY A 89 -8.33 1.12 19.64
C GLY A 89 -8.75 1.99 20.84
N GLY A 90 -9.23 3.18 20.59
CA GLY A 90 -9.67 4.09 21.64
C GLY A 90 -11.02 4.70 21.35
N THR A 91 -11.40 4.82 20.07
CA THR A 91 -12.66 5.43 19.65
C THR A 91 -13.37 4.56 18.62
N ARG A 92 -14.60 4.91 18.29
CA ARG A 92 -15.42 4.23 17.28
C ARG A 92 -14.83 4.32 15.88
N SER A 93 -14.11 5.38 15.59
CA SER A 93 -13.44 5.63 14.30
C SER A 93 -11.99 5.14 14.27
N GLU A 94 -11.34 5.04 15.42
CA GLU A 94 -9.95 4.59 15.54
C GLU A 94 -9.87 3.22 16.23
N THR A 95 -10.41 2.23 15.55
CA THR A 95 -10.33 0.84 15.99
C THR A 95 -8.93 0.28 15.72
N GLU A 96 -8.59 -0.83 16.37
CA GLU A 96 -7.34 -1.55 16.12
C GLU A 96 -7.18 -1.87 14.63
N ARG A 97 -8.26 -2.30 13.98
CA ARG A 97 -8.28 -2.62 12.55
C ARG A 97 -8.00 -1.39 11.68
N ASN A 98 -8.62 -0.27 11.96
CA ASN A 98 -8.41 0.96 11.19
C ASN A 98 -6.99 1.49 11.34
N GLN A 99 -6.43 1.43 12.52
CA GLN A 99 -5.03 1.80 12.78
C GLN A 99 -4.06 0.87 12.05
N TRP A 100 -4.32 -0.43 12.09
CA TRP A 100 -3.50 -1.41 11.39
C TRP A 100 -3.56 -1.23 9.85
N VAL A 101 -4.76 -1.04 9.30
CA VAL A 101 -4.92 -0.78 7.86
C VAL A 101 -4.17 0.48 7.44
N ALA A 102 -4.21 1.55 8.23
CA ALA A 102 -3.44 2.77 7.97
C ALA A 102 -1.92 2.50 7.97
N ALA A 103 -1.42 1.75 8.93
CA ALA A 103 -0.01 1.37 9.00
C ALA A 103 0.41 0.48 7.81
N GLU A 104 -0.43 -0.45 7.39
CA GLU A 104 -0.16 -1.30 6.23
C GLU A 104 -0.15 -0.48 4.92
N LYS A 105 -1.02 0.50 4.78
CA LYS A 105 -1.00 1.43 3.64
C LYS A 105 0.29 2.25 3.60
N GLU A 106 0.77 2.72 4.73
CA GLU A 106 2.05 3.45 4.81
C GLU A 106 3.23 2.56 4.42
N ARG A 107 3.25 1.32 4.88
CA ARG A 107 4.29 0.36 4.50
C ARG A 107 4.30 0.06 3.01
N LEU A 108 3.12 -0.13 2.41
CA LEU A 108 3.00 -0.28 0.96
C LEU A 108 3.46 0.99 0.23
N ALA A 109 3.11 2.16 0.72
CA ALA A 109 3.53 3.44 0.15
C ALA A 109 5.05 3.63 0.19
N GLU A 110 5.74 3.18 1.24
CA GLU A 110 7.20 3.19 1.32
C GLU A 110 7.85 2.30 0.26
N ILE A 111 7.31 1.11 0.05
CA ILE A 111 7.78 0.20 -1.02
C ILE A 111 7.54 0.84 -2.38
N MET A 112 6.38 1.44 -2.62
CA MET A 112 6.06 2.17 -3.84
C MET A 112 7.06 3.28 -4.10
N LEU A 113 7.39 4.06 -3.08
CA LEU A 113 8.35 5.17 -3.17
C LEU A 113 9.75 4.68 -3.54
N GLN A 114 10.20 3.56 -3.00
CA GLN A 114 11.48 2.92 -3.36
C GLN A 114 11.53 2.52 -4.85
N HIS A 115 10.39 2.22 -5.44
CA HIS A 115 10.26 1.93 -6.88
C HIS A 115 9.89 3.18 -7.72
N GLY A 116 9.94 4.37 -7.13
CA GLY A 116 9.68 5.63 -7.82
C GLY A 116 8.19 5.96 -8.03
N ILE A 117 7.28 5.30 -7.32
CA ILE A 117 5.84 5.61 -7.35
C ILE A 117 5.49 6.45 -6.13
N GLY A 118 5.03 7.67 -6.36
CA GLY A 118 4.52 8.54 -5.30
C GLY A 118 3.06 8.23 -4.97
N TRP A 119 2.71 8.30 -3.69
CA TRP A 119 1.34 8.23 -3.21
C TRP A 119 1.00 9.49 -2.47
N GLU A 120 0.01 10.23 -2.98
CA GLU A 120 -0.52 11.41 -2.31
C GLU A 120 -1.82 11.07 -1.57
N LYS A 121 -1.86 11.40 -0.31
CA LYS A 121 -3.05 11.20 0.53
C LYS A 121 -3.99 12.40 0.39
N LYS A 122 -4.82 12.40 -0.64
CA LYS A 122 -5.81 13.45 -0.89
C LYS A 122 -7.24 12.91 -0.76
N GLY A 123 -7.80 12.79 0.44
CA GLY A 123 -9.22 12.38 0.60
C GLY A 123 -9.52 10.99 0.00
N THR A 124 -10.75 10.73 -0.43
CA THR A 124 -11.26 9.37 -0.67
C THR A 124 -11.03 8.77 -2.06
N HIS A 125 -10.47 9.50 -3.03
CA HIS A 125 -10.33 9.03 -4.42
C HIS A 125 -9.03 9.48 -5.06
N GLU A 126 -7.90 8.95 -4.60
CA GLU A 126 -6.61 9.37 -5.12
C GLU A 126 -6.11 8.49 -6.25
N LYS A 127 -5.66 9.14 -7.32
CA LYS A 127 -4.91 8.47 -8.36
C LYS A 127 -3.45 8.31 -7.90
N HIS A 128 -2.98 7.09 -7.86
CA HIS A 128 -1.56 6.85 -7.76
C HIS A 128 -0.91 7.23 -9.10
N LEU A 129 0.09 8.10 -9.03
CA LEU A 129 0.86 8.44 -10.22
C LEU A 129 1.81 7.29 -10.56
N SER A 130 1.88 6.93 -11.83
CA SER A 130 2.94 6.06 -12.31
C SER A 130 4.30 6.75 -12.17
N VAL A 131 5.39 5.98 -12.17
CA VAL A 131 6.75 6.53 -12.17
C VAL A 131 6.94 7.54 -13.29
N LEU A 132 6.44 7.22 -14.49
CA LEU A 132 6.54 8.08 -15.65
C LEU A 132 5.75 9.38 -15.50
N ASP A 133 4.57 9.31 -14.91
CA ASP A 133 3.74 10.49 -14.68
C ASP A 133 4.33 11.38 -13.59
N PHE A 134 4.90 10.81 -12.56
CA PHE A 134 5.61 11.56 -11.52
C PHE A 134 6.85 12.26 -12.10
N GLU A 135 7.69 11.56 -12.84
CA GLU A 135 8.86 12.13 -13.52
C GLU A 135 8.45 13.24 -14.51
N LYS A 136 7.36 13.03 -15.23
CA LYS A 136 6.82 14.02 -16.17
C LYS A 136 6.36 15.29 -15.45
N GLN A 137 5.67 15.14 -14.32
CA GLN A 137 5.25 16.28 -13.52
C GLN A 137 6.44 17.03 -12.93
N GLU A 138 7.45 16.33 -12.43
CA GLU A 138 8.68 16.96 -11.91
C GLU A 138 9.42 17.72 -13.01
N ARG A 139 9.58 17.13 -14.19
CA ARG A 139 10.18 17.81 -15.35
C ARG A 139 9.38 19.03 -15.80
N GLN A 140 8.05 18.97 -15.77
CA GLN A 140 7.20 20.13 -16.09
C GLN A 140 7.38 21.25 -15.09
N LYS A 141 7.54 20.95 -13.80
CA LYS A 141 7.86 21.94 -12.78
C LYS A 141 9.23 22.57 -13.01
N GLU A 142 10.25 21.77 -13.26
CA GLU A 142 11.61 22.25 -13.56
C GLU A 142 11.63 23.15 -14.80
N VAL A 143 10.92 22.74 -15.86
CA VAL A 143 10.81 23.55 -17.09
C VAL A 143 10.11 24.88 -16.80
N ALA A 144 9.03 24.87 -16.04
CA ALA A 144 8.31 26.09 -15.67
C ALA A 144 9.17 27.05 -14.80
N GLU A 145 9.95 26.50 -13.88
CA GLU A 145 10.90 27.28 -13.06
C GLU A 145 12.03 27.84 -13.91
N LEU A 146 12.59 27.06 -14.83
CA LEU A 146 13.63 27.50 -15.76
C LEU A 146 13.11 28.59 -16.71
N GLU A 147 11.89 28.48 -17.20
CA GLU A 147 11.27 29.51 -18.04
C GLU A 147 11.04 30.81 -17.29
N GLN A 148 10.78 30.77 -15.98
CA GLN A 148 10.66 31.96 -15.14
C GLN A 148 12.01 32.60 -14.82
N THR A 149 13.09 31.81 -14.82
CA THR A 149 14.44 32.28 -14.51
C THR A 149 15.24 32.74 -15.74
N ILE A 150 14.79 32.41 -16.95
CA ILE A 150 15.41 32.93 -18.18
C ILE A 150 14.91 34.36 -18.41
N PRO A 151 15.71 35.36 -18.16
CA PRO A 151 15.30 36.71 -18.49
C PRO A 151 15.09 36.82 -20.01
N ALA A 152 14.17 37.69 -20.39
CA ALA A 152 13.74 37.92 -21.77
C ALA A 152 14.86 38.42 -22.74
N VAL A 153 16.07 37.88 -22.63
CA VAL A 153 17.28 38.24 -23.35
C VAL A 153 17.34 37.70 -24.78
N LYS A 154 16.38 36.84 -25.18
CA LYS A 154 16.34 36.25 -26.53
C LYS A 154 15.15 36.72 -27.36
N ARG A 155 14.71 37.93 -27.22
CA ARG A 155 13.81 38.58 -28.16
C ARG A 155 14.49 39.73 -28.87
N ASN A 156 15.53 39.39 -29.59
CA ASN A 156 16.04 40.25 -30.67
C ASN A 156 16.26 39.39 -31.90
#